data_a4f2c0efecfaeb052b21fe6148e09a38
#
_entry.id   a4f2c0efecfaeb052b21fe6148e09a38
#
_cell.length_a   1.000
_cell.length_b   1.000
_cell.length_c   1.000
_cell.angle_alpha   90.00
_cell.angle_beta   90.00
_cell.angle_gamma   90.00
#
_symmetry.space_group_name_H-M   'P 1'
#
loop_
_entity.id
_entity.type
_entity.pdbx_description
1 polymer ?
#
loop_
_entity_poly.entity_id
_entity_poly.type
_entity_poly.pdbx_seq_one_letter_code
_entity_poly.pdbx_strand_id
1 'polypeptide(L)'
;HTNIILSPPPGAGTIPVASLRIGSGVKEVIKELKDSLTPTEFTAELIGQLQDTYVEGRGVADAFGRWLESFLGKQGLVVFDGSDPSAKHLVAGVFEKELRAKGHTAALATTAGSQLTACGYHAQVKPQSDSVNLFRIDSTRQAIRRNDDGFIVGKRLYSTDDLVSEILAHPERFSPNVLLRPLVQDTLFPTVCYVSGPNELSYFGQLSEVYKYFGVPMPLIYPRASATIIDSATARFLSRTNLPMETLQPRDEAALNHFLEAQLPSAVEQSMQSVGSSLQESMLDLIAAVPTVDPTLTAATQSTLKRMERDLQNLHNKILNATKRKNET
;
A
#
# COMPACT_ATOMS: atom_id res chain seq x y z
N HIS A 1 -9.84 -21.24 -0.25
CA HIS A 1 -8.74 -20.29 -0.03
C HIS A 1 -8.14 -20.56 1.34
N THR A 2 -6.94 -21.15 1.37
CA THR A 2 -6.20 -21.36 2.62
C THR A 2 -5.41 -20.08 2.89
N ASN A 3 -5.85 -19.27 3.83
CA ASN A 3 -5.10 -18.11 4.30
C ASN A 3 -4.16 -18.58 5.41
N ILE A 4 -2.87 -18.57 5.15
CA ILE A 4 -1.88 -18.75 6.23
C ILE A 4 -1.74 -17.38 6.89
N ILE A 5 -2.34 -17.23 8.08
CA ILE A 5 -2.22 -16.01 8.88
C ILE A 5 -1.09 -16.24 9.88
N LEU A 6 0.03 -15.54 9.69
CA LEU A 6 1.07 -15.44 10.71
C LEU A 6 0.60 -14.42 11.77
N SER A 7 -0.01 -14.91 12.83
CA SER A 7 -0.36 -14.06 13.97
C SER A 7 0.87 -13.94 14.88
N PRO A 8 1.29 -12.72 15.26
CA PRO A 8 2.33 -12.57 16.27
C PRO A 8 1.81 -13.14 17.60
N PRO A 9 2.70 -13.70 18.44
CA PRO A 9 2.30 -14.20 19.74
C PRO A 9 1.64 -13.08 20.57
N PRO A 10 0.64 -13.41 21.42
CA PRO A 10 -0.04 -12.43 22.26
C PRO A 10 0.97 -11.62 23.10
N GLY A 11 0.92 -10.29 23.03
CA GLY A 11 1.82 -9.40 23.76
C GLY A 11 3.13 -9.08 23.04
N ALA A 12 3.42 -9.63 21.87
CA ALA A 12 4.53 -9.18 21.05
C ALA A 12 4.17 -7.81 20.42
N GLY A 13 5.00 -6.80 20.66
CA GLY A 13 4.94 -5.54 19.93
C GLY A 13 5.13 -5.76 18.41
N THR A 14 4.86 -4.74 17.60
CA THR A 14 5.05 -4.80 16.15
C THR A 14 6.52 -5.06 15.81
N ILE A 15 6.86 -6.30 15.46
CA ILE A 15 8.21 -6.69 15.04
C ILE A 15 8.22 -6.80 13.52
N PRO A 16 9.18 -6.17 12.81
CA PRO A 16 9.33 -6.35 11.37
C PRO A 16 9.52 -7.83 11.02
N VAL A 17 8.80 -8.32 10.01
CA VAL A 17 8.89 -9.73 9.57
C VAL A 17 10.33 -10.14 9.25
N ALA A 18 11.11 -9.24 8.65
CA ALA A 18 12.53 -9.47 8.36
C ALA A 18 13.40 -9.73 9.60
N SER A 19 12.96 -9.28 10.78
CA SER A 19 13.68 -9.52 12.05
C SER A 19 13.29 -10.83 12.74
N LEU A 20 12.30 -11.54 12.20
CA LEU A 20 11.83 -12.81 12.76
C LEU A 20 12.79 -13.94 12.43
N ARG A 21 12.84 -14.92 13.33
CA ARG A 21 13.51 -16.20 13.07
C ARG A 21 12.47 -17.30 12.89
N ILE A 22 12.78 -18.21 12.00
CA ILE A 22 11.93 -19.35 11.68
C ILE A 22 11.88 -20.28 12.88
N GLY A 23 10.66 -20.59 13.34
CA GLY A 23 10.42 -21.50 14.47
C GLY A 23 10.42 -22.99 14.07
N SER A 24 10.33 -23.86 15.08
CA SER A 24 10.34 -25.32 14.92
C SER A 24 9.17 -25.88 14.10
N GLY A 25 8.03 -25.17 14.06
CA GLY A 25 6.84 -25.60 13.28
C GLY A 25 6.93 -25.43 11.77
N VAL A 26 8.06 -24.99 11.22
CA VAL A 26 8.21 -24.71 9.78
C VAL A 26 7.99 -25.94 8.91
N LYS A 27 8.40 -27.11 9.38
CA LYS A 27 8.25 -28.38 8.64
C LYS A 27 6.79 -28.74 8.44
N GLU A 28 5.98 -28.57 9.50
CA GLU A 28 4.54 -28.79 9.48
C GLU A 28 3.84 -27.82 8.53
N VAL A 29 4.22 -26.53 8.56
CA VAL A 29 3.68 -25.50 7.65
C VAL A 29 4.00 -25.84 6.18
N ILE A 30 5.23 -26.23 5.86
CA ILE A 30 5.60 -26.65 4.49
C ILE A 30 4.84 -27.92 4.07
N LYS A 31 4.62 -28.86 5.00
CA LYS A 31 3.83 -30.05 4.73
C LYS A 31 2.36 -29.69 4.45
N GLU A 32 1.74 -28.87 5.26
CA GLU A 32 0.36 -28.38 5.04
C GLU A 32 0.23 -27.65 3.70
N LEU A 33 1.22 -26.80 3.36
CA LEU A 33 1.28 -26.13 2.06
C LEU A 33 1.29 -27.17 0.93
N LYS A 34 2.16 -28.16 1.00
CA LYS A 34 2.26 -29.23 0.00
C LYS A 34 0.94 -29.98 -0.16
N ASP A 35 0.31 -30.34 0.97
CA ASP A 35 -0.93 -31.11 0.99
C ASP A 35 -2.15 -30.30 0.48
N SER A 36 -2.08 -28.96 0.54
CA SER A 36 -3.13 -28.05 0.04
C SER A 36 -3.01 -27.69 -1.43
N LEU A 37 -1.85 -27.95 -2.05
CA LEU A 37 -1.61 -27.61 -3.47
C LEU A 37 -2.07 -28.73 -4.39
N THR A 38 -2.67 -28.38 -5.52
CA THR A 38 -2.81 -29.32 -6.65
C THR A 38 -1.44 -29.62 -7.21
N PRO A 39 -0.98 -30.88 -7.25
CA PRO A 39 0.35 -31.22 -7.76
C PRO A 39 0.51 -30.82 -9.22
N THR A 40 1.67 -30.23 -9.53
CA THR A 40 2.13 -29.91 -10.88
C THR A 40 3.55 -30.45 -11.05
N GLU A 41 4.09 -30.39 -12.25
CA GLU A 41 5.49 -30.78 -12.56
C GLU A 41 6.52 -29.99 -11.72
N PHE A 42 6.18 -28.78 -11.26
CA PHE A 42 7.07 -27.92 -10.47
C PHE A 42 6.94 -28.13 -8.96
N THR A 43 5.86 -28.77 -8.48
CA THR A 43 5.55 -28.83 -7.04
C THR A 43 6.66 -29.47 -6.23
N ALA A 44 7.25 -30.56 -6.70
CA ALA A 44 8.31 -31.28 -5.98
C ALA A 44 9.56 -30.43 -5.80
N GLU A 45 9.99 -29.74 -6.87
CA GLU A 45 11.16 -28.86 -6.84
C GLU A 45 10.91 -27.65 -5.91
N LEU A 46 9.76 -26.98 -6.04
CA LEU A 46 9.41 -25.82 -5.23
C LEU A 46 9.36 -26.14 -3.72
N ILE A 47 8.75 -27.26 -3.37
CA ILE A 47 8.68 -27.71 -1.97
C ILE A 47 10.07 -28.07 -1.45
N GLY A 48 10.90 -28.75 -2.26
CA GLY A 48 12.29 -29.07 -1.90
C GLY A 48 13.08 -27.79 -1.60
N GLN A 49 13.02 -26.80 -2.46
CA GLN A 49 13.70 -25.51 -2.27
C GLN A 49 13.21 -24.77 -1.02
N LEU A 50 11.91 -24.82 -0.70
CA LEU A 50 11.38 -24.26 0.56
C LEU A 50 11.94 -25.00 1.78
N GLN A 51 12.02 -26.33 1.74
CA GLN A 51 12.57 -27.12 2.82
C GLN A 51 14.06 -26.87 3.08
N ASP A 52 14.84 -26.61 2.03
CA ASP A 52 16.27 -26.32 2.11
C ASP A 52 16.54 -24.89 2.60
N THR A 53 15.67 -23.95 2.30
CA THR A 53 15.87 -22.54 2.60
C THR A 53 15.22 -22.11 3.89
N TYR A 54 13.99 -22.55 4.19
CA TYR A 54 13.25 -22.20 5.41
C TYR A 54 13.49 -23.23 6.50
N VAL A 55 14.66 -23.14 7.15
CA VAL A 55 15.03 -24.03 8.24
C VAL A 55 14.92 -23.33 9.60
N GLU A 56 14.64 -24.11 10.64
CA GLU A 56 14.53 -23.59 12.02
C GLU A 56 15.77 -22.79 12.43
N GLY A 57 15.54 -21.66 13.12
CA GLY A 57 16.57 -20.75 13.61
C GLY A 57 17.13 -19.77 12.57
N ARG A 58 16.91 -19.99 11.28
CA ARG A 58 17.31 -19.05 10.22
C ARG A 58 16.43 -17.78 10.27
N GLY A 59 17.01 -16.63 9.92
CA GLY A 59 16.25 -15.38 9.73
C GLY A 59 15.29 -15.49 8.54
N VAL A 60 14.09 -14.93 8.66
CA VAL A 60 13.09 -14.96 7.56
C VAL A 60 13.59 -14.24 6.33
N ALA A 61 14.29 -13.10 6.48
CA ALA A 61 14.88 -12.36 5.35
C ALA A 61 15.97 -13.18 4.63
N ASP A 62 16.87 -13.84 5.39
CA ASP A 62 17.91 -14.71 4.81
C ASP A 62 17.31 -15.92 4.09
N ALA A 63 16.29 -16.56 4.67
CA ALA A 63 15.59 -17.68 4.04
C ALA A 63 14.94 -17.26 2.72
N PHE A 64 14.26 -16.12 2.70
CA PHE A 64 13.62 -15.58 1.52
C PHE A 64 14.63 -15.22 0.42
N GLY A 65 15.73 -14.57 0.79
CA GLY A 65 16.81 -14.23 -0.14
C GLY A 65 17.39 -15.45 -0.83
N ARG A 66 17.76 -16.49 -0.05
CA ARG A 66 18.24 -17.76 -0.58
C ARG A 66 17.24 -18.46 -1.47
N TRP A 67 15.98 -18.43 -1.11
CA TRP A 67 14.93 -19.01 -1.93
C TRP A 67 14.79 -18.28 -3.27
N LEU A 68 14.81 -16.94 -3.30
CA LEU A 68 14.84 -16.19 -4.56
C LEU A 68 16.08 -16.46 -5.40
N GLU A 69 17.25 -16.55 -4.80
CA GLU A 69 18.49 -16.87 -5.49
C GLU A 69 18.45 -18.27 -6.10
N SER A 70 17.81 -19.24 -5.44
CA SER A 70 17.68 -20.60 -6.00
C SER A 70 16.89 -20.63 -7.31
N PHE A 71 15.93 -19.71 -7.48
CA PHE A 71 15.14 -19.57 -8.70
C PHE A 71 15.79 -18.72 -9.76
N LEU A 72 16.27 -17.54 -9.37
CA LEU A 72 16.60 -16.46 -10.28
C LEU A 72 18.09 -16.14 -10.35
N GLY A 73 18.92 -16.81 -9.53
CA GLY A 73 20.35 -16.59 -9.52
C GLY A 73 21.02 -16.86 -10.87
N LYS A 74 20.55 -17.88 -11.61
CA LYS A 74 21.04 -18.17 -12.97
C LYS A 74 20.72 -17.08 -13.99
N GLN A 75 19.69 -16.26 -13.73
CA GLN A 75 19.33 -15.09 -14.53
C GLN A 75 20.07 -13.81 -14.10
N GLY A 76 21.00 -13.92 -13.15
CA GLY A 76 21.81 -12.81 -12.68
C GLY A 76 21.19 -12.02 -11.51
N LEU A 77 20.15 -12.57 -10.84
CA LEU A 77 19.62 -11.95 -9.63
C LEU A 77 20.68 -11.97 -8.53
N VAL A 78 20.91 -10.79 -7.92
CA VAL A 78 21.66 -10.62 -6.68
C VAL A 78 20.70 -10.10 -5.62
N VAL A 79 20.63 -10.79 -4.48
CA VAL A 79 19.80 -10.38 -3.36
C VAL A 79 20.64 -9.64 -2.33
N PHE A 80 20.20 -8.45 -1.94
CA PHE A 80 20.84 -7.64 -0.92
C PHE A 80 19.89 -7.35 0.23
N ASP A 81 20.28 -7.65 1.45
CA ASP A 81 19.54 -7.28 2.65
C ASP A 81 19.94 -5.88 3.11
N GLY A 82 19.06 -4.91 2.93
CA GLY A 82 19.28 -3.52 3.39
C GLY A 82 19.45 -3.36 4.89
N SER A 83 19.20 -4.40 5.70
CA SER A 83 19.45 -4.42 7.15
C SER A 83 20.85 -4.90 7.53
N ASP A 84 21.65 -5.39 6.56
CA ASP A 84 23.01 -5.90 6.81
C ASP A 84 23.87 -4.86 7.51
N PRO A 85 24.33 -5.12 8.74
CA PRO A 85 25.15 -4.18 9.51
C PRO A 85 26.46 -3.82 8.80
N SER A 86 27.04 -4.77 8.04
CA SER A 86 28.32 -4.56 7.37
C SER A 86 28.27 -3.48 6.30
N ALA A 87 27.12 -3.29 5.66
CA ALA A 87 26.91 -2.26 4.63
C ALA A 87 26.63 -0.87 5.21
N LYS A 88 26.24 -0.76 6.48
CA LYS A 88 25.82 0.51 7.08
C LYS A 88 26.94 1.54 7.19
N HIS A 89 28.18 1.08 7.38
CA HIS A 89 29.35 1.97 7.41
C HIS A 89 29.56 2.74 6.10
N LEU A 90 29.19 2.14 4.98
CA LEU A 90 29.32 2.78 3.66
C LEU A 90 28.36 3.93 3.44
N VAL A 91 27.30 3.99 4.22
CA VAL A 91 26.24 5.02 4.09
C VAL A 91 26.10 5.90 5.37
N ALA A 92 27.00 5.77 6.31
CA ALA A 92 27.01 6.59 7.54
C ALA A 92 27.05 8.09 7.22
N GLY A 93 27.78 8.51 6.18
CA GLY A 93 27.82 9.89 5.70
C GLY A 93 26.48 10.41 5.15
N VAL A 94 25.66 9.53 4.56
CA VAL A 94 24.29 9.88 4.16
C VAL A 94 23.42 10.13 5.37
N PHE A 95 23.54 9.30 6.41
CA PHE A 95 22.79 9.46 7.67
C PHE A 95 23.20 10.73 8.41
N GLU A 96 24.49 11.00 8.50
CA GLU A 96 25.01 12.24 9.09
C GLU A 96 24.47 13.47 8.35
N LYS A 97 24.56 13.48 7.00
CA LYS A 97 24.08 14.59 6.16
C LYS A 97 22.59 14.83 6.33
N GLU A 98 21.79 13.76 6.40
CA GLU A 98 20.35 13.84 6.65
C GLU A 98 20.04 14.43 8.02
N LEU A 99 20.75 14.01 9.07
CA LEU A 99 20.56 14.54 10.42
C LEU A 99 20.89 16.03 10.49
N ARG A 100 22.04 16.43 9.91
CA ARG A 100 22.47 17.84 9.84
C ARG A 100 21.57 18.70 8.96
N ALA A 101 20.83 18.11 8.03
CA ALA A 101 19.84 18.82 7.19
C ALA A 101 18.62 19.31 8.01
N LYS A 102 18.42 18.81 9.24
CA LYS A 102 17.39 19.27 10.18
C LYS A 102 15.98 19.37 9.55
N GLY A 103 15.58 18.36 8.75
CA GLY A 103 14.27 18.30 8.10
C GLY A 103 14.18 19.01 6.74
N HIS A 104 15.27 19.59 6.24
CA HIS A 104 15.29 20.23 4.91
C HIS A 104 14.86 19.27 3.79
N THR A 105 15.31 18.02 3.83
CA THR A 105 14.95 16.99 2.86
C THR A 105 13.46 16.61 2.89
N ALA A 106 12.87 16.60 4.08
CA ALA A 106 11.42 16.43 4.24
C ALA A 106 10.64 17.61 3.62
N ALA A 107 11.15 18.84 3.78
CA ALA A 107 10.56 20.03 3.17
C ALA A 107 10.66 19.99 1.63
N LEU A 108 11.79 19.56 1.06
CA LEU A 108 11.95 19.37 -0.39
C LEU A 108 10.93 18.36 -0.92
N ALA A 109 10.78 17.19 -0.27
CA ALA A 109 9.81 16.18 -0.66
C ALA A 109 8.35 16.67 -0.53
N THR A 110 8.06 17.51 0.47
CA THR A 110 6.72 18.11 0.66
C THR A 110 6.41 19.09 -0.47
N THR A 111 7.37 19.95 -0.84
CA THR A 111 7.22 20.90 -1.93
C THR A 111 6.97 20.20 -3.26
N ALA A 112 7.75 19.16 -3.58
CA ALA A 112 7.55 18.36 -4.77
C ALA A 112 6.19 17.64 -4.76
N GLY A 113 5.75 17.11 -3.59
CA GLY A 113 4.42 16.52 -3.42
C GLY A 113 3.28 17.52 -3.69
N SER A 114 3.43 18.77 -3.27
CA SER A 114 2.46 19.82 -3.55
C SER A 114 2.40 20.16 -5.05
N GLN A 115 3.53 20.20 -5.74
CA GLN A 115 3.61 20.39 -7.20
C GLN A 115 2.93 19.25 -7.95
N LEU A 116 3.18 17.98 -7.56
CA LEU A 116 2.49 16.81 -8.12
C LEU A 116 0.98 16.92 -7.96
N THR A 117 0.52 17.32 -6.77
CA THR A 117 -0.91 17.49 -6.50
C THR A 117 -1.53 18.61 -7.36
N ALA A 118 -0.83 19.71 -7.57
CA ALA A 118 -1.26 20.79 -8.44
C ALA A 118 -1.39 20.35 -9.92
N CYS A 119 -0.59 19.35 -10.33
CA CYS A 119 -0.67 18.73 -11.65
C CYS A 119 -1.70 17.58 -11.73
N GLY A 120 -2.51 17.35 -10.71
CA GLY A 120 -3.54 16.29 -10.67
C GLY A 120 -3.01 14.92 -10.27
N TYR A 121 -1.76 14.79 -9.84
CA TYR A 121 -1.19 13.53 -9.35
C TYR A 121 -1.34 13.41 -7.83
N HIS A 122 -1.12 12.19 -7.32
CA HIS A 122 -1.16 11.92 -5.89
C HIS A 122 0.22 12.01 -5.25
N ALA A 123 0.34 12.79 -4.15
CA ALA A 123 1.53 12.79 -3.31
C ALA A 123 1.48 11.59 -2.36
N GLN A 124 2.27 10.56 -2.63
CA GLN A 124 2.26 9.28 -1.89
C GLN A 124 2.78 9.42 -0.45
N VAL A 125 3.76 10.29 -0.22
CA VAL A 125 4.35 10.49 1.10
C VAL A 125 4.11 11.92 1.56
N LYS A 126 3.63 12.07 2.79
CA LYS A 126 3.41 13.35 3.46
C LYS A 126 4.29 13.40 4.72
N PRO A 127 5.53 13.90 4.62
CA PRO A 127 6.41 14.03 5.78
C PRO A 127 5.78 14.97 6.83
N GLN A 128 6.00 14.68 8.10
CA GLN A 128 5.67 15.63 9.16
C GLN A 128 6.72 16.75 9.19
N SER A 129 6.34 17.94 9.60
CA SER A 129 7.20 19.14 9.57
C SER A 129 8.43 19.03 10.49
N ASP A 130 8.36 18.21 11.53
CA ASP A 130 9.42 17.92 12.48
C ASP A 130 10.22 16.66 12.12
N SER A 131 9.89 15.94 11.04
CA SER A 131 10.50 14.66 10.73
C SER A 131 11.90 14.82 10.14
N VAL A 132 12.78 13.93 10.60
CA VAL A 132 14.02 13.55 9.91
C VAL A 132 13.78 12.21 9.23
N ASN A 133 14.34 12.01 8.04
CA ASN A 133 14.09 10.80 7.24
C ASN A 133 14.87 9.57 7.74
N LEU A 134 15.12 9.53 9.05
CA LEU A 134 15.85 8.48 9.76
C LEU A 134 15.06 7.96 10.95
N PHE A 135 15.31 6.69 11.24
CA PHE A 135 14.91 6.02 12.48
C PHE A 135 16.16 5.57 13.22
N ARG A 136 16.08 5.60 14.55
CA ARG A 136 17.03 4.92 15.41
C ARG A 136 16.45 3.58 15.85
N ILE A 137 17.27 2.55 15.84
CA ILE A 137 16.90 1.18 16.17
C ILE A 137 17.57 0.81 17.51
N ASP A 138 16.73 0.58 18.52
CA ASP A 138 17.11 -0.08 19.77
C ASP A 138 16.40 -1.45 19.83
N SER A 139 15.59 -1.68 20.86
CA SER A 139 14.65 -2.81 20.89
C SER A 139 13.51 -2.64 19.88
N THR A 140 13.20 -1.39 19.49
CA THR A 140 12.21 -1.01 18.51
C THR A 140 12.75 0.06 17.57
N ARG A 141 12.10 0.21 16.40
CA ARG A 141 12.43 1.25 15.43
C ARG A 141 11.72 2.55 15.80
N GLN A 142 12.47 3.58 16.20
CA GLN A 142 11.96 4.86 16.69
C GLN A 142 12.26 5.99 15.71
N ALA A 143 11.26 6.81 15.41
CA ALA A 143 11.44 7.98 14.55
C ALA A 143 12.30 9.04 15.25
N ILE A 144 13.21 9.65 14.50
CA ILE A 144 13.97 10.81 14.92
C ILE A 144 13.18 12.05 14.53
N ARG A 145 12.84 12.88 15.51
CA ARG A 145 12.08 14.12 15.30
C ARG A 145 12.89 15.33 15.72
N ARG A 146 12.80 16.39 14.94
CA ARG A 146 13.43 17.66 15.28
C ARG A 146 12.69 18.33 16.44
N ASN A 147 13.44 18.95 17.33
CA ASN A 147 12.99 19.86 18.38
C ASN A 147 13.86 21.12 18.35
N ASP A 148 13.46 22.17 19.05
CA ASP A 148 14.19 23.46 19.09
C ASP A 148 15.62 23.26 19.65
N ASP A 149 15.77 22.38 20.64
CA ASP A 149 17.04 22.10 21.34
C ASP A 149 17.84 20.93 20.76
N GLY A 150 17.35 20.27 19.69
CA GLY A 150 18.01 19.08 19.11
C GLY A 150 17.05 18.11 18.45
N PHE A 151 17.11 16.83 18.87
CA PHE A 151 16.29 15.76 18.32
C PHE A 151 15.66 14.92 19.44
N ILE A 152 14.41 14.54 19.26
CA ILE A 152 13.70 13.62 20.14
C ILE A 152 13.66 12.24 19.49
N VAL A 153 14.07 11.22 20.25
CA VAL A 153 13.95 9.81 19.89
C VAL A 153 13.21 9.10 21.03
N GLY A 154 12.01 8.64 20.76
CA GLY A 154 11.13 8.15 21.81
C GLY A 154 10.77 9.24 22.83
N LYS A 155 11.32 9.16 24.03
CA LYS A 155 11.12 10.14 25.11
C LYS A 155 12.41 10.90 25.47
N ARG A 156 13.51 10.69 24.76
CA ARG A 156 14.81 11.26 25.08
C ARG A 156 15.19 12.36 24.09
N LEU A 157 15.77 13.42 24.61
CA LEU A 157 16.38 14.50 23.85
C LEU A 157 17.86 14.17 23.61
N TYR A 158 18.34 14.42 22.41
CA TYR A 158 19.71 14.24 21.96
C TYR A 158 20.18 15.51 21.28
N SER A 159 21.45 15.88 21.50
CA SER A 159 22.07 16.91 20.69
C SER A 159 22.37 16.40 19.27
N THR A 160 22.61 17.31 18.34
CA THR A 160 23.05 16.95 16.98
C THR A 160 24.35 16.15 17.02
N ASP A 161 25.30 16.58 17.84
CA ASP A 161 26.65 15.98 17.92
C ASP A 161 26.62 14.59 18.57
N ASP A 162 25.74 14.36 19.54
CA ASP A 162 25.56 13.02 20.14
C ASP A 162 25.05 12.03 19.10
N LEU A 163 24.01 12.39 18.35
CA LEU A 163 23.46 11.49 17.33
C LEU A 163 24.42 11.31 16.15
N VAL A 164 25.15 12.35 15.74
CA VAL A 164 26.18 12.23 14.70
C VAL A 164 27.30 11.30 15.15
N SER A 165 27.77 11.46 16.38
CA SER A 165 28.79 10.57 16.95
C SER A 165 28.31 9.12 17.01
N GLU A 166 27.05 8.90 17.38
CA GLU A 166 26.45 7.57 17.37
C GLU A 166 26.30 7.01 15.94
N ILE A 167 25.90 7.82 14.96
CA ILE A 167 25.83 7.42 13.53
C ILE A 167 27.20 6.95 13.03
N LEU A 168 28.26 7.69 13.35
CA LEU A 168 29.61 7.34 12.88
C LEU A 168 30.17 6.11 13.58
N ALA A 169 29.87 5.92 14.87
CA ALA A 169 30.36 4.78 15.64
C ALA A 169 29.49 3.51 15.44
N HIS A 170 28.19 3.67 15.27
CA HIS A 170 27.19 2.61 15.25
C HIS A 170 26.11 2.83 14.16
N PRO A 171 26.48 2.92 12.86
CA PRO A 171 25.53 3.18 11.78
C PRO A 171 24.47 2.08 11.64
N GLU A 172 24.75 0.87 12.12
CA GLU A 172 23.80 -0.26 12.15
C GLU A 172 22.56 0.02 13.00
N ARG A 173 22.64 0.97 13.94
CA ARG A 173 21.50 1.41 14.75
C ARG A 173 20.59 2.40 14.04
N PHE A 174 20.88 2.75 12.80
CA PHE A 174 20.07 3.69 12.04
C PHE A 174 19.48 3.06 10.80
N SER A 175 18.28 3.50 10.43
CA SER A 175 17.66 3.07 9.19
C SER A 175 16.91 4.21 8.50
N PRO A 176 16.97 4.29 7.17
CA PRO A 176 16.25 5.31 6.42
C PRO A 176 14.73 5.05 6.42
N ASN A 177 13.95 6.11 6.27
CA ASN A 177 12.53 5.99 5.94
C ASN A 177 12.34 5.78 4.42
N VAL A 178 11.09 5.79 3.96
CA VAL A 178 10.72 5.59 2.55
C VAL A 178 11.33 6.63 1.60
N LEU A 179 11.57 7.86 2.06
CA LEU A 179 12.15 8.94 1.23
C LEU A 179 13.67 8.83 1.11
N LEU A 180 14.35 8.37 2.15
CA LEU A 180 15.82 8.27 2.14
C LEU A 180 16.32 6.88 1.70
N ARG A 181 15.49 5.84 1.81
CA ARG A 181 15.87 4.46 1.45
C ARG A 181 16.40 4.32 0.02
N PRO A 182 15.74 4.88 -1.02
CA PRO A 182 16.24 4.75 -2.38
C PRO A 182 17.63 5.39 -2.55
N LEU A 183 17.83 6.53 -1.94
CA LEU A 183 19.09 7.25 -2.00
C LEU A 183 20.23 6.50 -1.30
N VAL A 184 19.93 5.85 -0.16
CA VAL A 184 20.87 4.93 0.51
C VAL A 184 21.24 3.77 -0.40
N GLN A 185 20.26 3.17 -1.07
CA GLN A 185 20.48 2.10 -2.05
C GLN A 185 21.39 2.58 -3.20
N ASP A 186 21.10 3.74 -3.78
CA ASP A 186 21.84 4.24 -4.93
C ASP A 186 23.22 4.82 -4.57
N THR A 187 23.46 5.04 -3.27
CA THR A 187 24.80 5.31 -2.73
C THR A 187 25.62 4.02 -2.60
N LEU A 188 24.98 2.89 -2.28
CA LEU A 188 25.64 1.59 -2.17
C LEU A 188 25.91 0.97 -3.54
N PHE A 189 25.01 1.15 -4.48
CA PHE A 189 25.04 0.52 -5.79
C PHE A 189 25.03 1.56 -6.91
N PRO A 190 25.78 1.36 -7.99
CA PRO A 190 25.73 2.21 -9.19
C PRO A 190 24.45 1.91 -9.97
N THR A 191 23.28 2.30 -9.41
CA THR A 191 21.98 2.02 -9.98
C THR A 191 21.77 2.81 -11.27
N VAL A 192 21.66 2.12 -12.39
CA VAL A 192 21.37 2.73 -13.69
C VAL A 192 19.86 2.92 -13.87
N CYS A 193 19.10 1.89 -13.46
CA CYS A 193 17.64 1.87 -13.58
C CYS A 193 17.00 1.25 -12.34
N TYR A 194 15.96 1.89 -11.84
CA TYR A 194 15.14 1.40 -10.75
C TYR A 194 13.79 0.95 -11.29
N VAL A 195 13.51 -0.35 -11.22
CA VAL A 195 12.21 -0.93 -11.64
C VAL A 195 11.22 -0.80 -10.49
N SER A 196 10.28 0.13 -10.60
CA SER A 196 9.39 0.53 -9.51
C SER A 196 7.96 0.04 -9.68
N GLY A 197 7.34 -0.36 -8.57
CA GLY A 197 5.88 -0.54 -8.51
C GLY A 197 5.14 0.81 -8.52
N PRO A 198 3.80 0.82 -8.70
CA PRO A 198 3.02 2.06 -8.81
C PRO A 198 3.19 3.01 -7.61
N ASN A 199 3.18 2.49 -6.40
CA ASN A 199 3.36 3.29 -5.18
C ASN A 199 4.79 3.84 -5.08
N GLU A 200 5.78 3.08 -5.53
CA GLU A 200 7.17 3.51 -5.56
C GLU A 200 7.36 4.62 -6.59
N LEU A 201 6.82 4.45 -7.80
CA LEU A 201 6.83 5.48 -8.84
C LEU A 201 6.27 6.81 -8.32
N SER A 202 5.17 6.74 -7.55
CA SER A 202 4.53 7.93 -6.97
C SER A 202 5.44 8.68 -5.99
N TYR A 203 6.17 7.99 -5.09
CA TYR A 203 7.05 8.71 -4.18
C TYR A 203 8.38 9.09 -4.81
N PHE A 204 8.87 8.39 -5.84
CA PHE A 204 10.04 8.83 -6.58
C PHE A 204 9.83 10.20 -7.24
N GLY A 205 8.60 10.51 -7.67
CA GLY A 205 8.25 11.85 -8.14
C GLY A 205 8.49 12.97 -7.12
N GLN A 206 8.62 12.64 -5.83
CA GLN A 206 8.91 13.60 -4.76
C GLN A 206 10.41 13.72 -4.43
N LEU A 207 11.31 12.92 -5.06
CA LEU A 207 12.69 12.75 -4.61
C LEU A 207 13.75 13.51 -5.43
N SER A 208 13.41 14.09 -6.59
CA SER A 208 14.40 14.73 -7.47
C SER A 208 15.29 15.73 -6.75
N GLU A 209 14.68 16.66 -5.98
CA GLU A 209 15.45 17.68 -5.25
C GLU A 209 16.20 17.09 -4.04
N VAL A 210 15.71 16.00 -3.46
CA VAL A 210 16.43 15.27 -2.40
C VAL A 210 17.70 14.64 -2.96
N TYR A 211 17.63 13.96 -4.12
CA TYR A 211 18.81 13.41 -4.78
C TYR A 211 19.85 14.51 -5.12
N LYS A 212 19.41 15.64 -5.66
CA LYS A 212 20.28 16.80 -5.93
C LYS A 212 20.95 17.30 -4.64
N TYR A 213 20.20 17.44 -3.55
CA TYR A 213 20.75 17.87 -2.28
C TYR A 213 21.88 16.95 -1.79
N PHE A 214 21.72 15.64 -1.95
CA PHE A 214 22.76 14.68 -1.57
C PHE A 214 23.92 14.61 -2.59
N GLY A 215 23.71 15.04 -3.81
CA GLY A 215 24.68 14.92 -4.89
C GLY A 215 24.78 13.50 -5.44
N VAL A 216 23.73 12.69 -5.28
CA VAL A 216 23.63 11.33 -5.82
C VAL A 216 22.86 11.40 -7.13
N PRO A 217 23.36 10.79 -8.23
CA PRO A 217 22.61 10.71 -9.49
C PRO A 217 21.32 9.92 -9.30
N MET A 218 20.17 10.49 -9.67
CA MET A 218 18.90 9.78 -9.63
C MET A 218 18.85 8.80 -10.81
N PRO A 219 18.57 7.50 -10.58
CA PRO A 219 18.50 6.52 -11.65
C PRO A 219 17.28 6.75 -12.55
N LEU A 220 17.27 6.12 -13.73
CA LEU A 220 16.08 6.02 -14.54
C LEU A 220 15.00 5.23 -13.77
N ILE A 221 13.83 5.81 -13.60
CA ILE A 221 12.70 5.13 -12.96
C ILE A 221 11.86 4.47 -14.04
N TYR A 222 11.79 3.13 -14.01
CA TYR A 222 11.05 2.33 -14.98
C TYR A 222 9.87 1.63 -14.30
N PRO A 223 8.64 1.76 -14.82
CA PRO A 223 7.48 1.07 -14.25
C PRO A 223 7.64 -0.45 -14.33
N ARG A 224 7.43 -1.12 -13.20
CA ARG A 224 7.44 -2.59 -13.15
C ARG A 224 6.28 -3.15 -13.95
N ALA A 225 6.54 -4.15 -14.79
CA ALA A 225 5.50 -4.88 -15.48
C ALA A 225 4.50 -5.48 -14.47
N SER A 226 3.21 -5.35 -14.78
CA SER A 226 2.12 -5.89 -13.97
C SER A 226 1.33 -6.89 -14.80
N ALA A 227 0.95 -8.01 -14.20
CA ALA A 227 0.11 -9.02 -14.84
C ALA A 227 -0.93 -9.52 -13.84
N THR A 228 -2.13 -9.76 -14.33
CA THR A 228 -3.19 -10.44 -13.60
C THR A 228 -3.41 -11.80 -14.24
N ILE A 229 -3.21 -12.85 -13.45
CA ILE A 229 -3.41 -14.23 -13.91
C ILE A 229 -4.84 -14.63 -13.56
N ILE A 230 -5.63 -15.04 -14.54
CA ILE A 230 -6.98 -15.55 -14.38
C ILE A 230 -7.04 -17.01 -14.84
N ASP A 231 -7.80 -17.82 -14.13
CA ASP A 231 -8.04 -19.19 -14.53
C ASP A 231 -9.02 -19.29 -15.72
N SER A 232 -9.09 -20.45 -16.35
CA SER A 232 -9.95 -20.67 -17.52
C SER A 232 -11.44 -20.53 -17.22
N ALA A 233 -11.89 -20.75 -15.98
CA ALA A 233 -13.28 -20.60 -15.58
C ALA A 233 -13.64 -19.11 -15.49
N THR A 234 -12.78 -18.32 -14.82
CA THR A 234 -12.92 -16.87 -14.75
C THR A 234 -12.86 -16.22 -16.12
N ALA A 235 -11.92 -16.65 -16.99
CA ALA A 235 -11.82 -16.13 -18.36
C ALA A 235 -13.12 -16.39 -19.15
N ARG A 236 -13.70 -17.59 -19.07
CA ARG A 236 -14.98 -17.92 -19.70
C ARG A 236 -16.14 -17.10 -19.14
N PHE A 237 -16.16 -16.88 -17.83
CA PHE A 237 -17.17 -16.03 -17.18
C PHE A 237 -17.11 -14.61 -17.72
N LEU A 238 -15.92 -13.98 -17.70
CA LEU A 238 -15.72 -12.62 -18.22
C LEU A 238 -16.13 -12.49 -19.68
N SER A 239 -15.74 -13.45 -20.53
CA SER A 239 -16.13 -13.46 -21.94
C SER A 239 -17.66 -13.61 -22.14
N ARG A 240 -18.31 -14.47 -21.34
CA ARG A 240 -19.77 -14.69 -21.44
C ARG A 240 -20.57 -13.49 -20.96
N THR A 241 -20.09 -12.79 -19.94
CA THR A 241 -20.77 -11.63 -19.34
C THR A 241 -20.38 -10.31 -19.99
N ASN A 242 -19.38 -10.32 -20.88
CA ASN A 242 -18.78 -9.14 -21.50
C ASN A 242 -18.34 -8.07 -20.45
N LEU A 243 -17.90 -8.53 -19.28
CA LEU A 243 -17.40 -7.67 -18.20
C LEU A 243 -15.94 -7.32 -18.46
N PRO A 244 -15.59 -6.03 -18.61
CA PRO A 244 -14.19 -5.60 -18.67
C PRO A 244 -13.48 -5.91 -17.35
N MET A 245 -12.25 -6.41 -17.45
CA MET A 245 -11.43 -6.76 -16.27
C MET A 245 -11.18 -5.56 -15.35
N GLU A 246 -11.10 -4.37 -15.93
CA GLU A 246 -10.87 -3.11 -15.23
C GLU A 246 -12.00 -2.79 -14.23
N THR A 247 -13.23 -3.22 -14.52
CA THR A 247 -14.37 -3.00 -13.62
C THR A 247 -14.31 -3.84 -12.35
N LEU A 248 -13.47 -4.89 -12.32
CA LEU A 248 -13.26 -5.75 -11.16
C LEU A 248 -12.12 -5.27 -10.24
N GLN A 249 -11.39 -4.23 -10.63
CA GLN A 249 -10.25 -3.73 -9.86
C GLN A 249 -10.63 -2.95 -8.58
N PRO A 250 -11.67 -2.11 -8.55
CA PRO A 250 -12.15 -1.55 -7.30
C PRO A 250 -12.59 -2.66 -6.34
N ARG A 251 -12.16 -2.58 -5.09
CA ARG A 251 -12.59 -3.51 -4.03
C ARG A 251 -13.97 -3.14 -3.47
N ASP A 252 -14.80 -2.54 -4.29
CA ASP A 252 -16.18 -2.24 -3.98
C ASP A 252 -17.12 -3.18 -4.76
N GLU A 253 -18.37 -3.18 -4.40
CA GLU A 253 -19.39 -3.99 -5.08
C GLU A 253 -19.93 -3.31 -6.35
N ALA A 254 -19.32 -2.22 -6.84
CA ALA A 254 -19.86 -1.45 -7.96
C ALA A 254 -19.98 -2.28 -9.23
N ALA A 255 -18.95 -3.06 -9.58
CA ALA A 255 -18.97 -3.94 -10.74
C ALA A 255 -20.03 -5.04 -10.60
N LEU A 256 -20.18 -5.62 -9.41
CA LEU A 256 -21.21 -6.61 -9.13
C LEU A 256 -22.61 -5.99 -9.21
N ASN A 257 -22.79 -4.83 -8.64
CA ASN A 257 -24.07 -4.12 -8.68
C ASN A 257 -24.46 -3.78 -10.10
N HIS A 258 -23.54 -3.24 -10.90
CA HIS A 258 -23.78 -2.96 -12.33
C HIS A 258 -24.16 -4.23 -13.12
N PHE A 259 -23.48 -5.35 -12.84
CA PHE A 259 -23.81 -6.63 -13.47
C PHE A 259 -25.20 -7.13 -13.06
N LEU A 260 -25.58 -6.98 -11.80
CA LEU A 260 -26.90 -7.37 -11.27
C LEU A 260 -28.00 -6.44 -11.78
N GLU A 261 -27.72 -5.15 -11.91
CA GLU A 261 -28.63 -4.18 -12.54
C GLU A 261 -28.97 -4.58 -13.98
N ALA A 262 -27.97 -4.97 -14.77
CA ALA A 262 -28.17 -5.45 -16.14
C ALA A 262 -29.02 -6.75 -16.23
N GLN A 263 -29.18 -7.47 -15.12
CA GLN A 263 -30.01 -8.67 -15.04
C GLN A 263 -31.41 -8.43 -14.45
N LEU A 264 -31.68 -7.21 -13.99
CA LEU A 264 -33.02 -6.87 -13.52
C LEU A 264 -34.02 -6.93 -14.70
N PRO A 265 -35.26 -7.41 -14.46
CA PRO A 265 -36.32 -7.25 -15.46
C PRO A 265 -36.46 -5.79 -15.84
N SER A 266 -36.50 -5.51 -17.15
CA SER A 266 -36.59 -4.14 -17.67
C SER A 266 -37.80 -3.35 -17.10
N ALA A 267 -38.89 -4.05 -16.80
CA ALA A 267 -40.05 -3.45 -16.14
C ALA A 267 -39.75 -2.91 -14.73
N VAL A 268 -38.87 -3.58 -13.96
CA VAL A 268 -38.48 -3.13 -12.63
C VAL A 268 -37.59 -1.89 -12.72
N GLU A 269 -36.59 -1.93 -13.60
CA GLU A 269 -35.69 -0.81 -13.84
C GLU A 269 -36.42 0.44 -14.32
N GLN A 270 -37.30 0.29 -15.33
CA GLN A 270 -38.11 1.38 -15.83
C GLN A 270 -39.05 1.96 -14.79
N SER A 271 -39.65 1.11 -13.96
CA SER A 271 -40.52 1.57 -12.87
C SER A 271 -39.73 2.36 -11.80
N MET A 272 -38.55 1.90 -11.44
CA MET A 272 -37.68 2.61 -10.47
C MET A 272 -37.24 3.97 -11.00
N GLN A 273 -36.84 4.05 -12.26
CA GLN A 273 -36.47 5.30 -12.93
C GLN A 273 -37.67 6.27 -13.02
N SER A 274 -38.83 5.76 -13.40
CA SER A 274 -40.08 6.56 -13.49
C SER A 274 -40.45 7.14 -12.11
N VAL A 275 -40.42 6.34 -11.06
CA VAL A 275 -40.71 6.81 -9.69
C VAL A 275 -39.69 7.86 -9.26
N GLY A 276 -38.39 7.65 -9.53
CA GLY A 276 -37.35 8.63 -9.19
C GLY A 276 -37.53 9.97 -9.89
N SER A 277 -37.79 9.94 -11.20
CA SER A 277 -38.01 11.15 -12.01
C SER A 277 -39.26 11.91 -11.57
N SER A 278 -40.39 11.21 -11.39
CA SER A 278 -41.64 11.82 -10.95
C SER A 278 -41.54 12.41 -9.53
N LEU A 279 -40.84 11.72 -8.64
CA LEU A 279 -40.55 12.22 -7.30
C LEU A 279 -39.76 13.54 -7.32
N GLN A 280 -38.68 13.54 -8.11
CA GLN A 280 -37.81 14.71 -8.24
C GLN A 280 -38.54 15.91 -8.83
N GLU A 281 -39.28 15.70 -9.92
CA GLU A 281 -40.10 16.75 -10.57
C GLU A 281 -41.13 17.33 -9.61
N SER A 282 -41.96 16.48 -9.01
CA SER A 282 -43.01 16.92 -8.08
C SER A 282 -42.46 17.65 -6.84
N MET A 283 -41.32 17.20 -6.34
CA MET A 283 -40.68 17.84 -5.19
C MET A 283 -39.98 19.15 -5.54
N LEU A 284 -39.45 19.31 -6.76
CA LEU A 284 -38.94 20.60 -7.22
C LEU A 284 -40.03 21.64 -7.37
N ASP A 285 -41.20 21.24 -7.91
CA ASP A 285 -42.38 22.12 -7.97
C ASP A 285 -42.86 22.55 -6.58
N LEU A 286 -42.88 21.60 -5.63
CA LEU A 286 -43.21 21.88 -4.26
C LEU A 286 -42.21 22.84 -3.58
N ILE A 287 -40.90 22.62 -3.78
CA ILE A 287 -39.84 23.50 -3.27
C ILE A 287 -39.98 24.92 -3.81
N ALA A 288 -40.39 25.06 -5.07
CA ALA A 288 -40.63 26.37 -5.68
C ALA A 288 -41.90 27.08 -5.12
N ALA A 289 -42.93 26.32 -4.76
CA ALA A 289 -44.20 26.85 -4.27
C ALA A 289 -44.20 27.18 -2.75
N VAL A 290 -43.48 26.39 -1.94
CA VAL A 290 -43.47 26.49 -0.47
C VAL A 290 -43.09 27.87 0.07
N PRO A 291 -42.17 28.67 -0.52
CA PRO A 291 -41.83 30.01 -0.06
C PRO A 291 -42.99 31.00 -0.08
N THR A 292 -44.05 30.72 -0.86
CA THR A 292 -45.28 31.56 -0.86
C THR A 292 -46.11 31.39 0.40
N VAL A 293 -45.93 30.26 1.10
CA VAL A 293 -46.60 29.96 2.38
C VAL A 293 -45.73 30.37 3.55
N ASP A 294 -44.48 29.84 3.60
CA ASP A 294 -43.50 30.19 4.60
C ASP A 294 -42.08 29.91 4.06
N PRO A 295 -41.25 30.95 3.87
CA PRO A 295 -39.88 30.80 3.36
C PRO A 295 -38.98 29.87 4.22
N THR A 296 -39.27 29.74 5.53
CA THR A 296 -38.46 28.88 6.43
C THR A 296 -38.63 27.40 6.17
N LEU A 297 -39.69 26.98 5.50
CA LEU A 297 -39.99 25.58 5.17
C LEU A 297 -39.19 25.05 3.97
N THR A 298 -38.51 25.91 3.20
CA THR A 298 -37.74 25.52 2.03
C THR A 298 -36.68 24.49 2.40
N ALA A 299 -35.90 24.70 3.47
CA ALA A 299 -34.88 23.77 3.94
C ALA A 299 -35.47 22.43 4.41
N ALA A 300 -36.62 22.43 5.05
CA ALA A 300 -37.34 21.24 5.48
C ALA A 300 -37.80 20.40 4.27
N THR A 301 -38.34 21.06 3.23
CA THR A 301 -38.78 20.41 1.99
C THR A 301 -37.61 19.77 1.23
N GLN A 302 -36.48 20.49 1.12
CA GLN A 302 -35.26 19.95 0.53
C GLN A 302 -34.70 18.74 1.31
N SER A 303 -34.74 18.82 2.66
CA SER A 303 -34.32 17.69 3.51
C SER A 303 -35.22 16.46 3.33
N THR A 304 -36.53 16.71 3.11
CA THR A 304 -37.51 15.66 2.83
C THR A 304 -37.25 15.00 1.50
N LEU A 305 -36.93 15.75 0.43
CA LEU A 305 -36.52 15.18 -0.88
C LEU A 305 -35.32 14.26 -0.73
N LYS A 306 -34.26 14.74 -0.08
CA LYS A 306 -33.05 13.92 0.15
C LYS A 306 -33.33 12.63 0.94
N ARG A 307 -34.30 12.66 1.85
CA ARG A 307 -34.71 11.45 2.59
C ARG A 307 -35.45 10.47 1.68
N MET A 308 -36.39 10.96 0.86
CA MET A 308 -37.12 10.12 -0.09
C MET A 308 -36.21 9.50 -1.15
N GLU A 309 -35.27 10.26 -1.71
CA GLU A 309 -34.26 9.74 -2.63
C GLU A 309 -33.43 8.62 -1.98
N ARG A 310 -33.01 8.80 -0.72
CA ARG A 310 -32.30 7.78 0.04
C ARG A 310 -33.14 6.53 0.29
N ASP A 311 -34.40 6.67 0.59
CA ASP A 311 -35.31 5.54 0.81
C ASP A 311 -35.57 4.77 -0.50
N LEU A 312 -35.67 5.47 -1.62
CA LEU A 312 -35.77 4.86 -2.95
C LEU A 312 -34.48 4.10 -3.30
N GLN A 313 -33.31 4.67 -3.03
CA GLN A 313 -32.04 3.99 -3.23
C GLN A 313 -31.89 2.74 -2.32
N ASN A 314 -32.38 2.83 -1.08
CA ASN A 314 -32.38 1.68 -0.18
C ASN A 314 -33.29 0.54 -0.68
N LEU A 315 -34.44 0.89 -1.29
CA LEU A 315 -35.31 -0.09 -1.94
C LEU A 315 -34.62 -0.74 -3.15
N HIS A 316 -33.97 0.06 -3.99
CA HIS A 316 -33.21 -0.46 -5.14
C HIS A 316 -32.12 -1.43 -4.69
N ASN A 317 -31.35 -1.09 -3.67
CA ASN A 317 -30.34 -1.97 -3.09
C ASN A 317 -30.92 -3.27 -2.52
N LYS A 318 -32.12 -3.23 -1.93
CA LYS A 318 -32.83 -4.46 -1.49
C LYS A 318 -33.23 -5.35 -2.66
N ILE A 319 -33.69 -4.77 -3.75
CA ILE A 319 -34.02 -5.50 -4.98
C ILE A 319 -32.78 -6.17 -5.59
N LEU A 320 -31.66 -5.43 -5.70
CA LEU A 320 -30.38 -5.97 -6.14
C LEU A 320 -29.90 -7.13 -5.26
N ASN A 321 -29.97 -6.98 -3.93
CA ASN A 321 -29.63 -8.04 -2.99
C ASN A 321 -30.53 -9.29 -3.11
N ALA A 322 -31.79 -9.10 -3.43
CA ALA A 322 -32.70 -10.24 -3.70
C ALA A 322 -32.31 -10.96 -5.00
N THR A 323 -31.92 -10.23 -6.04
CA THR A 323 -31.42 -10.79 -7.30
C THR A 323 -30.09 -11.52 -7.09
N LYS A 324 -29.19 -10.99 -6.26
CA LYS A 324 -27.93 -11.64 -5.86
C LYS A 324 -28.19 -13.03 -5.26
N ARG A 325 -29.06 -13.10 -4.24
CA ARG A 325 -29.42 -14.38 -3.60
C ARG A 325 -30.05 -15.40 -4.53
N LYS A 326 -30.83 -14.95 -5.51
CA LYS A 326 -31.44 -15.83 -6.51
C LYS A 326 -30.41 -16.41 -7.50
N ASN A 327 -29.29 -15.73 -7.71
CA ASN A 327 -28.22 -16.16 -8.61
C ASN A 327 -27.08 -16.88 -7.89
N GLU A 328 -27.06 -16.92 -6.56
CA GLU A 328 -26.12 -17.71 -5.73
C GLU A 328 -26.55 -19.18 -5.56
N THR A 329 -27.78 -19.54 -5.91
CA THR A 329 -28.30 -20.92 -5.95
C THR A 329 -28.27 -21.48 -7.37
#